data_5b5493ffad4a561bc62911f9e3d54798
#
_entry.id   5b5493ffad4a561bc62911f9e3d54798
#
_cell.length_a   1.000
_cell.length_b   1.000
_cell.length_c   1.000
_cell.angle_alpha   90.00
_cell.angle_beta   90.00
_cell.angle_gamma   90.00
#
_symmetry.space_group_name_H-M   'P 1'
#
loop_
_entity.id
_entity.type
_entity.pdbx_description
1 polymer ?
#
loop_
_entity_poly.entity_id
_entity_poly.type
_entity_poly.pdbx_seq_one_letter_code
_entity_poly.pdbx_strand_id
1 'polypeptide(L)'
;MNSELNTPLSAETTLPTPALQGFRLMRFEVLNWGTFDQQIWHLAVEGDNSLLTGNIGSGKSTLVDGLTTLLVPTRKLAFNKAAGAEEKERSLESYFHGFYTSQQDDYGKARPVGLRGKDHYSVLLAQFHSSALQQSVSLAQVCWLPPAEKRVKRLFLVAEQPLTIASHFTGFGDKIAGLKKRLKLQDGCEQFDTFPPYQQAFCKALGLGSDGKALDLFNQTISM
;
A
#
# COMPACT_ATOMS: atom_id res chain seq x y z
N MET A 1 -8.04 69.59 5.69
CA MET A 1 -7.39 69.00 6.87
C MET A 1 -8.31 67.88 7.38
N ASN A 2 -8.11 66.66 6.95
CA ASN A 2 -8.72 65.48 7.54
C ASN A 2 -7.68 64.37 7.40
N SER A 3 -7.03 64.05 8.52
CA SER A 3 -6.14 62.96 8.66
C SER A 3 -6.92 61.70 8.98
N GLU A 4 -7.04 60.81 8.01
CA GLU A 4 -7.55 59.46 8.25
C GLU A 4 -6.47 58.58 8.91
N LEU A 5 -6.76 58.13 10.11
CA LEU A 5 -6.00 57.15 10.87
C LEU A 5 -6.15 55.76 10.22
N ASN A 6 -5.07 55.33 9.64
CA ASN A 6 -4.93 53.95 9.13
C ASN A 6 -4.62 53.04 10.33
N THR A 7 -5.63 52.35 10.84
CA THR A 7 -5.48 51.30 11.85
C THR A 7 -5.00 50.02 11.15
N PRO A 8 -3.87 49.40 11.51
CA PRO A 8 -3.48 48.12 10.92
C PRO A 8 -4.42 47.04 11.39
N LEU A 9 -4.95 46.26 10.42
CA LEU A 9 -5.69 45.04 10.69
C LEU A 9 -4.85 44.11 11.59
N SER A 10 -5.47 43.66 12.67
CA SER A 10 -4.96 42.67 13.61
C SER A 10 -4.59 41.41 12.85
N ALA A 11 -3.36 40.96 13.02
CA ALA A 11 -2.92 39.63 12.58
C ALA A 11 -3.84 38.59 13.23
N GLU A 12 -4.60 37.83 12.43
CA GLU A 12 -5.31 36.65 12.89
C GLU A 12 -4.29 35.69 13.50
N THR A 13 -4.33 35.57 14.82
CA THR A 13 -3.61 34.53 15.54
C THR A 13 -4.27 33.20 15.18
N THR A 14 -3.75 32.52 14.16
CA THR A 14 -4.12 31.15 13.87
C THR A 14 -3.73 30.30 15.07
N LEU A 15 -4.73 29.89 15.85
CA LEU A 15 -4.54 28.91 16.91
C LEU A 15 -3.88 27.67 16.32
N PRO A 16 -2.81 27.14 16.92
CA PRO A 16 -2.19 25.93 16.41
C PRO A 16 -3.23 24.81 16.36
N THR A 17 -3.46 24.28 15.18
CA THR A 17 -4.35 23.11 14.99
C THR A 17 -3.81 22.00 15.92
N PRO A 18 -4.64 21.43 16.81
CA PRO A 18 -4.17 20.39 17.71
C PRO A 18 -3.59 19.25 16.88
N ALA A 19 -2.36 18.84 17.24
CA ALA A 19 -1.69 17.73 16.57
C ALA A 19 -2.61 16.51 16.59
N LEU A 20 -2.97 16.01 15.42
CA LEU A 20 -3.84 14.85 15.31
C LEU A 20 -3.16 13.65 15.96
N GLN A 21 -3.83 13.04 16.93
CA GLN A 21 -3.30 11.87 17.64
C GLN A 21 -3.26 10.65 16.72
N GLY A 22 -2.23 9.80 16.89
CA GLY A 22 -2.06 8.54 16.18
C GLY A 22 -1.25 8.64 14.88
N PHE A 23 -1.07 7.48 14.26
CA PHE A 23 -0.38 7.37 12.97
C PHE A 23 -1.34 7.67 11.82
N ARG A 24 -0.86 8.43 10.85
CA ARG A 24 -1.58 8.81 9.65
C ARG A 24 -0.84 8.38 8.41
N LEU A 25 -1.58 7.96 7.39
CA LEU A 25 -1.01 7.61 6.09
C LEU A 25 -0.45 8.88 5.44
N MET A 26 0.85 8.89 5.19
CA MET A 26 1.53 9.99 4.51
C MET A 26 1.62 9.74 3.01
N ARG A 27 1.98 8.50 2.65
CA ARG A 27 2.27 8.14 1.26
C ARG A 27 1.98 6.66 1.04
N PHE A 28 1.43 6.34 -0.13
CA PHE A 28 1.30 4.97 -0.62
C PHE A 28 1.99 4.85 -1.98
N GLU A 29 2.87 3.87 -2.13
CA GLU A 29 3.61 3.62 -3.37
C GLU A 29 3.31 2.22 -3.89
N VAL A 30 3.27 2.09 -5.21
CA VAL A 30 3.10 0.80 -5.89
C VAL A 30 4.09 0.66 -7.04
N LEU A 31 4.60 -0.54 -7.22
CA LEU A 31 5.41 -0.96 -8.37
C LEU A 31 4.84 -2.29 -8.89
N ASN A 32 4.55 -2.37 -10.19
CA ASN A 32 4.07 -3.58 -10.85
C ASN A 32 2.81 -4.17 -10.19
N TRP A 33 1.79 -3.36 -9.92
CA TRP A 33 0.55 -3.76 -9.29
C TRP A 33 -0.66 -3.47 -10.18
N GLY A 34 -1.43 -4.49 -10.54
CA GLY A 34 -2.55 -4.35 -11.48
C GLY A 34 -2.07 -3.76 -12.80
N THR A 35 -2.71 -2.70 -13.27
CA THR A 35 -2.35 -2.01 -14.50
C THR A 35 -1.20 -0.99 -14.35
N PHE A 36 -0.73 -0.76 -13.13
CA PHE A 36 0.48 0.03 -12.88
C PHE A 36 1.72 -0.81 -13.19
N ASP A 37 2.41 -0.49 -14.28
CA ASP A 37 3.48 -1.30 -14.85
C ASP A 37 4.79 -0.53 -14.98
N GLN A 38 5.91 -1.18 -14.66
CA GLN A 38 7.31 -0.75 -14.86
C GLN A 38 7.71 0.61 -14.25
N GLN A 39 6.79 1.29 -13.60
CA GLN A 39 7.02 2.59 -12.96
C GLN A 39 6.60 2.54 -11.50
N ILE A 40 7.23 3.37 -10.68
CA ILE A 40 6.82 3.61 -9.32
C ILE A 40 5.74 4.69 -9.33
N TRP A 41 4.54 4.30 -8.93
CA TRP A 41 3.44 5.23 -8.74
C TRP A 41 3.28 5.53 -7.27
N HIS A 42 2.93 6.77 -6.94
CA HIS A 42 2.71 7.17 -5.56
C HIS A 42 1.46 8.03 -5.42
N LEU A 43 0.81 7.86 -4.28
CA LEU A 43 -0.27 8.69 -3.79
C LEU A 43 0.23 9.41 -2.53
N ALA A 44 0.38 10.73 -2.58
CA ALA A 44 0.68 11.56 -1.43
C ALA A 44 -0.65 11.91 -0.74
N VAL A 45 -0.82 11.45 0.51
CA VAL A 45 -2.01 11.68 1.35
C VAL A 45 -1.72 12.72 2.43
N GLU A 46 -0.45 12.81 2.83
CA GLU A 46 0.12 13.80 3.78
C GLU A 46 -0.59 13.84 5.14
N GLY A 47 -1.20 12.71 5.52
CA GLY A 47 -1.88 12.58 6.80
C GLY A 47 -3.29 13.15 6.86
N ASP A 48 -3.79 13.72 5.77
CA ASP A 48 -5.11 14.34 5.68
C ASP A 48 -6.16 13.42 5.06
N ASN A 49 -7.41 13.86 5.10
CA ASN A 49 -8.50 13.24 4.37
C ASN A 49 -8.31 13.53 2.88
N SER A 50 -8.27 12.48 2.05
CA SER A 50 -8.04 12.61 0.62
C SER A 50 -9.18 12.00 -0.18
N LEU A 51 -9.57 12.65 -1.27
CA LEU A 51 -10.53 12.14 -2.23
C LEU A 51 -9.81 11.68 -3.50
N LEU A 52 -9.89 10.39 -3.78
CA LEU A 52 -9.32 9.81 -5.00
C LEU A 52 -10.33 9.91 -6.15
N THR A 53 -10.11 10.85 -7.06
CA THR A 53 -10.97 11.09 -8.23
C THR A 53 -10.28 10.67 -9.53
N GLY A 54 -11.05 10.49 -10.59
CA GLY A 54 -10.56 10.19 -11.92
C GLY A 54 -11.56 9.39 -12.75
N ASN A 55 -11.30 9.23 -14.03
CA ASN A 55 -12.16 8.52 -14.97
C ASN A 55 -12.29 7.01 -14.64
N ILE A 56 -13.29 6.37 -15.22
CA ILE A 56 -13.43 4.91 -15.17
C ILE A 56 -12.18 4.28 -15.79
N GLY A 57 -11.60 3.26 -15.14
CA GLY A 57 -10.38 2.61 -15.61
C GLY A 57 -9.06 3.29 -15.21
N SER A 58 -9.08 4.43 -14.51
CA SER A 58 -7.85 5.15 -14.09
C SER A 58 -7.04 4.48 -12.97
N GLY A 59 -7.44 3.31 -12.48
CA GLY A 59 -6.70 2.57 -11.45
C GLY A 59 -7.05 2.93 -10.00
N LYS A 60 -8.07 3.75 -9.73
CA LYS A 60 -8.49 4.11 -8.36
C LYS A 60 -8.72 2.88 -7.47
N SER A 61 -9.56 1.97 -7.91
CA SER A 61 -9.85 0.73 -7.18
C SER A 61 -8.60 -0.14 -7.02
N THR A 62 -7.70 -0.15 -8.00
CA THR A 62 -6.43 -0.88 -7.96
C THR A 62 -5.51 -0.37 -6.85
N LEU A 63 -5.47 0.96 -6.62
CA LEU A 63 -4.72 1.55 -5.51
C LEU A 63 -5.36 1.23 -4.16
N VAL A 64 -6.69 1.34 -4.04
CA VAL A 64 -7.42 0.99 -2.83
C VAL A 64 -7.24 -0.50 -2.49
N ASP A 65 -7.37 -1.39 -3.49
CA ASP A 65 -7.17 -2.82 -3.31
C ASP A 65 -5.71 -3.14 -2.92
N GLY A 66 -4.73 -2.39 -3.44
CA GLY A 66 -3.33 -2.49 -3.04
C GLY A 66 -3.12 -2.14 -1.56
N LEU A 67 -3.67 -1.01 -1.11
CA LEU A 67 -3.59 -0.59 0.29
C LEU A 67 -4.32 -1.60 1.21
N THR A 68 -5.49 -2.07 0.80
CA THR A 68 -6.25 -3.08 1.54
C THR A 68 -5.48 -4.41 1.62
N THR A 69 -4.82 -4.83 0.53
CA THR A 69 -3.98 -6.04 0.50
C THR A 69 -2.82 -5.98 1.48
N LEU A 70 -2.28 -4.77 1.72
CA LEU A 70 -1.21 -4.54 2.69
C LEU A 70 -1.70 -4.63 4.14
N LEU A 71 -2.95 -4.24 4.42
CA LEU A 71 -3.47 -4.06 5.78
C LEU A 71 -4.38 -5.20 6.25
N VAL A 72 -4.97 -5.97 5.34
CA VAL A 72 -5.99 -6.98 5.66
C VAL A 72 -5.54 -8.39 5.25
N PRO A 73 -5.81 -9.43 6.08
CA PRO A 73 -5.51 -10.81 5.71
C PRO A 73 -6.22 -11.22 4.41
N THR A 74 -5.52 -11.91 3.52
CA THR A 74 -6.05 -12.35 2.20
C THR A 74 -7.40 -13.07 2.28
N ARG A 75 -7.65 -13.81 3.35
CA ARG A 75 -8.93 -14.51 3.57
C ARG A 75 -10.13 -13.57 3.82
N LYS A 76 -9.86 -12.35 4.24
CA LYS A 76 -10.86 -11.30 4.51
C LYS A 76 -10.90 -10.24 3.39
N LEU A 77 -10.03 -10.37 2.38
CA LEU A 77 -10.02 -9.45 1.25
C LEU A 77 -11.25 -9.69 0.37
N ALA A 78 -12.24 -8.84 0.53
CA ALA A 78 -13.25 -8.61 -0.50
C ALA A 78 -12.70 -7.50 -1.41
N PHE A 79 -12.00 -7.86 -2.48
CA PHE A 79 -11.67 -6.87 -3.51
C PHE A 79 -12.96 -6.24 -4.02
N ASN A 80 -12.96 -4.92 -4.15
CA ASN A 80 -14.15 -4.15 -4.50
C ASN A 80 -14.79 -4.71 -5.79
N LYS A 81 -15.90 -5.45 -5.63
CA LYS A 81 -16.67 -6.02 -6.74
C LYS A 81 -17.42 -4.87 -7.39
N ALA A 82 -16.78 -4.22 -8.36
CA ALA A 82 -17.55 -3.38 -9.27
C ALA A 82 -18.66 -4.26 -9.88
N ALA A 83 -19.90 -3.75 -9.87
CA ALA A 83 -21.06 -4.48 -10.34
C ALA A 83 -20.75 -5.11 -11.72
N GLY A 84 -20.75 -6.46 -11.79
CA GLY A 84 -20.54 -7.23 -13.01
C GLY A 84 -19.16 -7.90 -13.19
N ALA A 85 -18.19 -7.70 -12.30
CA ALA A 85 -16.90 -8.41 -12.39
C ALA A 85 -17.00 -9.78 -11.70
N GLU A 86 -16.57 -10.86 -12.40
CA GLU A 86 -16.48 -12.20 -11.82
C GLU A 86 -15.40 -12.23 -10.70
N GLU A 87 -15.60 -13.09 -9.69
CA GLU A 87 -14.68 -13.25 -8.54
C GLU A 87 -13.22 -13.56 -8.94
N LYS A 88 -13.02 -14.13 -10.13
CA LYS A 88 -11.70 -14.50 -10.66
C LYS A 88 -10.91 -13.30 -11.23
N GLU A 89 -11.57 -12.19 -11.54
CA GLU A 89 -10.92 -11.04 -12.17
C GLU A 89 -10.09 -10.21 -11.19
N ARG A 90 -10.39 -10.28 -9.89
CA ARG A 90 -9.68 -9.55 -8.85
C ARG A 90 -9.13 -10.51 -7.80
N SER A 91 -7.91 -10.93 -8.01
CA SER A 91 -7.14 -11.80 -7.12
C SER A 91 -5.72 -11.27 -6.96
N LEU A 92 -5.00 -11.74 -5.96
CA LEU A 92 -3.58 -11.41 -5.82
C LEU A 92 -2.79 -11.72 -7.09
N GLU A 93 -3.11 -12.84 -7.75
CA GLU A 93 -2.46 -13.25 -9.00
C GLU A 93 -2.81 -12.32 -10.16
N SER A 94 -4.09 -11.89 -10.26
CA SER A 94 -4.50 -10.94 -11.31
C SER A 94 -3.81 -9.59 -11.15
N TYR A 95 -3.67 -9.08 -9.92
CA TYR A 95 -2.92 -7.85 -9.67
C TYR A 95 -1.42 -8.03 -9.91
N PHE A 96 -0.85 -9.16 -9.54
CA PHE A 96 0.56 -9.46 -9.77
C PHE A 96 0.89 -9.52 -11.26
N HIS A 97 0.10 -10.24 -12.06
CA HIS A 97 0.29 -10.34 -13.51
C HIS A 97 -0.23 -9.12 -14.28
N GLY A 98 -1.08 -8.30 -13.67
CA GLY A 98 -1.72 -7.17 -14.33
C GLY A 98 -2.67 -7.61 -15.45
N PHE A 99 -3.57 -8.56 -15.16
CA PHE A 99 -4.56 -9.02 -16.14
C PHE A 99 -5.47 -7.87 -16.55
N TYR A 100 -5.62 -7.66 -17.84
CA TYR A 100 -6.42 -6.58 -18.42
C TYR A 100 -7.44 -7.03 -19.47
N THR A 101 -7.32 -8.26 -19.99
CA THR A 101 -8.23 -8.86 -20.94
C THR A 101 -8.14 -10.38 -20.90
N SER A 102 -9.00 -11.06 -21.63
CA SER A 102 -8.93 -12.49 -21.87
C SER A 102 -8.95 -12.79 -23.37
N GLN A 103 -8.14 -13.74 -23.81
CA GLN A 103 -8.16 -14.27 -25.16
C GLN A 103 -8.67 -15.71 -25.13
N GLN A 104 -9.43 -16.11 -26.16
CA GLN A 104 -9.82 -17.50 -26.33
C GLN A 104 -8.65 -18.26 -27.00
N ASP A 105 -8.33 -19.44 -26.45
CA ASP A 105 -7.39 -20.35 -27.08
C ASP A 105 -8.10 -21.13 -28.22
N ASP A 106 -7.32 -21.91 -28.97
CA ASP A 106 -7.82 -22.72 -30.11
C ASP A 106 -8.93 -23.71 -29.73
N TYR A 107 -9.12 -23.97 -28.43
CA TYR A 107 -10.15 -24.82 -27.86
C TYR A 107 -11.32 -24.03 -27.27
N GLY A 108 -11.38 -22.72 -27.48
CA GLY A 108 -12.46 -21.84 -26.99
C GLY A 108 -12.39 -21.53 -25.48
N LYS A 109 -11.27 -21.86 -24.78
CA LYS A 109 -11.10 -21.53 -23.38
C LYS A 109 -10.54 -20.11 -23.24
N ALA A 110 -11.20 -19.29 -22.41
CA ALA A 110 -10.71 -17.98 -22.08
C ALA A 110 -9.43 -18.08 -21.22
N ARG A 111 -8.34 -17.45 -21.68
CA ARG A 111 -7.09 -17.30 -20.95
C ARG A 111 -6.86 -15.83 -20.62
N PRO A 112 -6.56 -15.49 -19.35
CA PRO A 112 -6.26 -14.12 -19.00
C PRO A 112 -4.94 -13.68 -19.65
N VAL A 113 -4.92 -12.47 -20.18
CA VAL A 113 -3.72 -11.81 -20.73
C VAL A 113 -3.25 -10.77 -19.74
N GLY A 114 -2.00 -10.88 -19.31
CA GLY A 114 -1.36 -9.98 -18.35
C GLY A 114 -0.30 -9.11 -18.99
N LEU A 115 -0.04 -7.97 -18.38
CA LEU A 115 1.05 -7.06 -18.75
C LEU A 115 2.42 -7.69 -18.44
N ARG A 116 2.47 -8.60 -17.45
CA ARG A 116 3.72 -9.14 -16.91
C ARG A 116 3.72 -10.67 -16.88
N GLY A 117 4.87 -11.24 -17.21
CA GLY A 117 5.15 -12.67 -17.11
C GLY A 117 5.48 -13.11 -15.67
N LYS A 118 6.49 -14.00 -15.55
CA LYS A 118 6.95 -14.50 -14.23
C LYS A 118 8.18 -13.77 -13.71
N ASP A 119 8.96 -13.15 -14.59
CA ASP A 119 10.29 -12.61 -14.30
C ASP A 119 10.19 -11.15 -13.82
N HIS A 120 9.32 -10.92 -12.85
CA HIS A 120 9.18 -9.61 -12.21
C HIS A 120 8.85 -9.77 -10.74
N TYR A 121 8.83 -8.65 -10.04
CA TYR A 121 8.30 -8.54 -8.67
C TYR A 121 7.38 -7.32 -8.59
N SER A 122 6.46 -7.36 -7.63
CA SER A 122 5.58 -6.24 -7.31
C SER A 122 5.87 -5.75 -5.90
N VAL A 123 5.73 -4.45 -5.66
CA VAL A 123 5.89 -3.85 -4.33
C VAL A 123 4.71 -2.97 -4.02
N LEU A 124 4.16 -3.13 -2.83
CA LEU A 124 3.23 -2.21 -2.18
C LEU A 124 3.93 -1.64 -0.95
N LEU A 125 3.91 -0.33 -0.76
CA LEU A 125 4.55 0.36 0.36
C LEU A 125 3.65 1.47 0.87
N ALA A 126 3.28 1.42 2.16
CA ALA A 126 2.56 2.48 2.85
C ALA A 126 3.46 3.07 3.95
N GLN A 127 3.55 4.38 3.98
CA GLN A 127 4.31 5.14 4.96
C GLN A 127 3.34 5.88 5.88
N PHE A 128 3.47 5.64 7.18
CA PHE A 128 2.69 6.29 8.22
C PHE A 128 3.59 7.18 9.07
N HIS A 129 3.04 8.26 9.60
CA HIS A 129 3.73 9.16 10.51
C HIS A 129 2.78 9.59 11.65
N SER A 130 3.33 9.69 12.84
CA SER A 130 2.68 10.29 14.00
C SER A 130 3.41 11.57 14.37
N SER A 131 2.77 12.72 14.17
CA SER A 131 3.34 14.02 14.56
C SER A 131 3.46 14.18 16.08
N ALA A 132 2.57 13.53 16.85
CA ALA A 132 2.64 13.56 18.31
C ALA A 132 3.83 12.76 18.86
N LEU A 133 4.17 11.63 18.24
CA LEU A 133 5.29 10.77 18.65
C LEU A 133 6.58 11.07 17.89
N GLN A 134 6.54 11.88 16.84
CA GLN A 134 7.66 12.13 15.91
C GLN A 134 8.24 10.82 15.35
N GLN A 135 7.37 9.86 15.07
CA GLN A 135 7.74 8.53 14.59
C GLN A 135 7.12 8.24 13.24
N SER A 136 7.88 7.52 12.41
CA SER A 136 7.42 7.02 11.12
C SER A 136 7.46 5.49 11.11
N VAL A 137 6.44 4.88 10.51
CA VAL A 137 6.35 3.45 10.30
C VAL A 137 6.06 3.19 8.82
N SER A 138 6.86 2.34 8.20
CA SER A 138 6.64 1.87 6.84
C SER A 138 6.19 0.41 6.84
N LEU A 139 5.13 0.12 6.10
CA LEU A 139 4.61 -1.22 5.86
C LEU A 139 4.83 -1.56 4.40
N ALA A 140 5.44 -2.71 4.10
CA ALA A 140 5.62 -3.13 2.72
C ALA A 140 5.24 -4.60 2.49
N GLN A 141 4.83 -4.88 1.26
CA GLN A 141 4.63 -6.23 0.74
C GLN A 141 5.35 -6.35 -0.60
N VAL A 142 6.20 -7.36 -0.72
CA VAL A 142 6.84 -7.73 -1.98
C VAL A 142 6.23 -9.04 -2.46
N CYS A 143 5.78 -9.07 -3.71
CA CYS A 143 5.25 -10.26 -4.37
C CYS A 143 6.19 -10.70 -5.48
N TRP A 144 6.41 -12.01 -5.63
CA TRP A 144 7.17 -12.59 -6.74
C TRP A 144 6.71 -14.01 -7.03
N LEU A 145 6.98 -14.50 -8.22
CA LEU A 145 6.68 -15.87 -8.62
C LEU A 145 7.98 -16.61 -8.89
N PRO A 146 8.42 -17.55 -8.02
CA PRO A 146 9.60 -18.36 -8.28
C PRO A 146 9.43 -19.20 -9.56
N PRO A 147 10.49 -19.42 -10.37
CA PRO A 147 10.40 -20.12 -11.66
C PRO A 147 9.76 -21.51 -11.57
N ALA A 148 10.06 -22.26 -10.51
CA ALA A 148 9.53 -23.61 -10.29
C ALA A 148 8.14 -23.66 -9.64
N GLU A 149 7.56 -22.52 -9.27
CA GLU A 149 6.30 -22.47 -8.53
C GLU A 149 5.15 -21.94 -9.40
N LYS A 150 3.93 -22.26 -8.97
CA LYS A 150 2.69 -21.82 -9.63
C LYS A 150 1.94 -20.74 -8.85
N ARG A 151 2.40 -20.43 -7.63
CA ARG A 151 1.73 -19.48 -6.74
C ARG A 151 2.65 -18.33 -6.41
N VAL A 152 2.09 -17.13 -6.41
CA VAL A 152 2.78 -15.91 -5.99
C VAL A 152 3.19 -16.02 -4.53
N LYS A 153 4.48 -15.82 -4.25
CA LYS A 153 5.02 -15.69 -2.89
C LYS A 153 4.97 -14.25 -2.43
N ARG A 154 4.97 -14.08 -1.14
CA ARG A 154 4.95 -12.76 -0.49
C ARG A 154 6.02 -12.67 0.60
N LEU A 155 6.59 -11.50 0.72
CA LEU A 155 7.40 -11.05 1.84
C LEU A 155 6.75 -9.80 2.40
N PHE A 156 6.53 -9.76 3.70
CA PHE A 156 6.01 -8.60 4.39
C PHE A 156 7.12 -7.93 5.19
N LEU A 157 7.02 -6.62 5.37
CA LEU A 157 8.00 -5.82 6.08
C LEU A 157 7.29 -4.79 6.96
N VAL A 158 7.80 -4.64 8.18
CA VAL A 158 7.52 -3.50 9.06
C VAL A 158 8.85 -2.81 9.33
N ALA A 159 8.89 -1.49 9.15
CA ALA A 159 10.07 -0.70 9.44
C ALA A 159 9.70 0.55 10.25
N GLU A 160 10.41 0.79 11.35
CA GLU A 160 10.22 1.97 12.19
C GLU A 160 10.99 3.20 11.64
N GLN A 161 10.93 3.36 10.33
CA GLN A 161 11.55 4.46 9.58
C GLN A 161 10.82 4.68 8.26
N PRO A 162 10.99 5.86 7.62
CA PRO A 162 10.45 6.11 6.30
C PRO A 162 11.23 5.32 5.24
N LEU A 163 10.52 4.49 4.45
CA LEU A 163 11.07 3.80 3.31
C LEU A 163 10.43 4.31 2.01
N THR A 164 11.14 4.14 0.88
CA THR A 164 10.63 4.38 -0.46
C THR A 164 10.93 3.20 -1.37
N ILE A 165 10.08 2.94 -2.38
CA ILE A 165 10.35 1.86 -3.31
C ILE A 165 11.65 2.11 -4.07
N ALA A 166 11.87 3.35 -4.54
CA ALA A 166 13.05 3.71 -5.32
C ALA A 166 14.37 3.41 -4.61
N SER A 167 14.48 3.74 -3.31
CA SER A 167 15.73 3.59 -2.57
C SER A 167 15.94 2.21 -1.98
N HIS A 168 14.86 1.53 -1.60
CA HIS A 168 14.96 0.33 -0.76
C HIS A 168 14.58 -0.96 -1.48
N PHE A 169 13.73 -0.89 -2.53
CA PHE A 169 13.17 -2.06 -3.19
C PHE A 169 13.56 -2.19 -4.68
N THR A 170 14.54 -1.41 -5.14
CA THR A 170 15.10 -1.50 -6.51
C THR A 170 16.61 -1.73 -6.46
N GLY A 171 17.21 -2.12 -7.58
CA GLY A 171 18.68 -2.24 -7.69
C GLY A 171 19.33 -3.29 -6.80
N PHE A 172 18.61 -4.37 -6.46
CA PHE A 172 19.14 -5.47 -5.63
C PHE A 172 19.56 -6.70 -6.46
N GLY A 173 19.57 -6.60 -7.79
CA GLY A 173 19.84 -7.69 -8.72
C GLY A 173 18.58 -8.51 -9.05
N ASP A 174 18.78 -9.67 -9.67
CA ASP A 174 17.67 -10.46 -10.25
C ASP A 174 16.97 -11.37 -9.23
N LYS A 175 17.48 -11.48 -7.98
CA LYS A 175 16.96 -12.42 -7.00
C LYS A 175 16.44 -11.75 -5.75
N ILE A 176 15.22 -12.09 -5.36
CA ILE A 176 14.60 -11.62 -4.09
C ILE A 176 15.47 -11.88 -2.85
N ALA A 177 16.35 -12.90 -2.90
CA ALA A 177 17.32 -13.15 -1.82
C ALA A 177 18.26 -11.96 -1.57
N GLY A 178 18.65 -11.24 -2.62
CA GLY A 178 19.45 -10.01 -2.51
C GLY A 178 18.68 -8.90 -1.79
N LEU A 179 17.39 -8.72 -2.12
CA LEU A 179 16.51 -7.79 -1.42
C LEU A 179 16.36 -8.15 0.06
N LYS A 180 16.05 -9.43 0.36
CA LYS A 180 15.93 -9.92 1.74
C LYS A 180 17.19 -9.63 2.55
N LYS A 181 18.38 -9.89 1.99
CA LYS A 181 19.66 -9.61 2.65
C LYS A 181 19.85 -8.11 2.89
N ARG A 182 19.57 -7.26 1.91
CA ARG A 182 19.71 -5.81 2.02
C ARG A 182 18.78 -5.22 3.09
N LEU A 183 17.52 -5.65 3.11
CA LEU A 183 16.54 -5.19 4.09
C LEU A 183 16.85 -5.64 5.53
N LYS A 184 17.53 -6.81 5.70
CA LYS A 184 18.01 -7.25 7.02
C LYS A 184 19.13 -6.37 7.60
N LEU A 185 19.84 -5.64 6.76
CA LEU A 185 20.91 -4.72 7.19
C LEU A 185 20.36 -3.33 7.56
N GLN A 186 19.08 -3.09 7.33
CA GLN A 186 18.42 -1.85 7.72
C GLN A 186 17.97 -1.96 9.18
N ASP A 187 18.40 -1.03 10.01
CA ASP A 187 17.96 -0.96 11.40
C ASP A 187 16.44 -0.76 11.48
N GLY A 188 15.80 -1.39 12.47
CA GLY A 188 14.36 -1.28 12.67
C GLY A 188 13.49 -1.91 11.57
N CYS A 189 14.05 -2.77 10.70
CA CYS A 189 13.32 -3.50 9.68
C CYS A 189 13.09 -4.97 10.08
N GLU A 190 11.82 -5.35 10.23
CA GLU A 190 11.41 -6.73 10.48
C GLU A 190 10.77 -7.35 9.24
N GLN A 191 11.12 -8.60 8.92
CA GLN A 191 10.63 -9.33 7.76
C GLN A 191 9.81 -10.54 8.16
N PHE A 192 8.71 -10.79 7.43
CA PHE A 192 7.78 -11.87 7.70
C PHE A 192 7.38 -12.58 6.40
N ASP A 193 7.37 -13.90 6.41
CA ASP A 193 6.93 -14.71 5.27
C ASP A 193 5.40 -14.98 5.30
N THR A 194 4.71 -14.65 6.40
CA THR A 194 3.26 -14.85 6.57
C THR A 194 2.58 -13.62 7.17
N PHE A 195 1.29 -13.47 6.89
CA PHE A 195 0.52 -12.30 7.31
C PHE A 195 0.30 -12.19 8.84
N PRO A 196 0.00 -13.25 9.62
CA PRO A 196 -0.31 -13.10 11.03
C PRO A 196 0.80 -12.46 11.87
N PRO A 197 2.09 -12.90 11.81
CA PRO A 197 3.15 -12.22 12.57
C PRO A 197 3.43 -10.80 12.05
N TYR A 198 3.32 -10.55 10.75
CA TYR A 198 3.40 -9.20 10.19
C TYR A 198 2.32 -8.30 10.77
N GLN A 199 1.06 -8.80 10.86
CA GLN A 199 -0.06 -8.06 11.42
C GLN A 199 0.18 -7.69 12.90
N GLN A 200 0.70 -8.62 13.70
CA GLN A 200 1.06 -8.34 15.10
C GLN A 200 2.14 -7.25 15.19
N ALA A 201 3.16 -7.33 14.35
CA ALA A 201 4.25 -6.36 14.33
C ALA A 201 3.76 -4.95 13.94
N PHE A 202 2.97 -4.83 12.87
CA PHE A 202 2.49 -3.50 12.47
C PHE A 202 1.44 -2.94 13.46
N CYS A 203 0.61 -3.76 14.07
CA CYS A 203 -0.30 -3.30 15.12
C CYS A 203 0.47 -2.73 16.32
N LYS A 204 1.55 -3.41 16.73
CA LYS A 204 2.45 -2.91 17.78
C LYS A 204 3.11 -1.60 17.36
N ALA A 205 3.70 -1.53 16.17
CA ALA A 205 4.40 -0.34 15.67
C ALA A 205 3.47 0.87 15.50
N LEU A 206 2.21 0.65 15.10
CA LEU A 206 1.20 1.72 14.94
C LEU A 206 0.41 2.01 16.23
N GLY A 207 0.73 1.35 17.36
CA GLY A 207 0.04 1.58 18.63
C GLY A 207 -1.42 1.13 18.65
N LEU A 208 -1.82 0.18 17.78
CA LEU A 208 -3.20 -0.31 17.69
C LEU A 208 -3.58 -1.32 18.81
N GLY A 209 -2.66 -1.56 19.75
CA GLY A 209 -2.86 -2.50 20.86
C GLY A 209 -2.73 -3.96 20.44
N SER A 210 -2.57 -4.84 21.46
CA SER A 210 -2.47 -6.29 21.26
C SER A 210 -3.79 -7.03 21.52
N ASP A 211 -4.85 -6.33 21.93
CA ASP A 211 -6.09 -6.90 22.45
C ASP A 211 -7.11 -7.33 21.37
N GLY A 212 -6.71 -7.45 20.14
CA GLY A 212 -7.54 -7.94 19.03
C GLY A 212 -8.76 -7.08 18.67
N LYS A 213 -9.32 -6.33 19.66
CA LYS A 213 -10.52 -5.51 19.47
C LYS A 213 -10.30 -4.32 18.55
N ALA A 214 -9.19 -3.59 18.72
CA ALA A 214 -8.83 -2.48 17.84
C ALA A 214 -8.55 -3.00 16.42
N LEU A 215 -7.95 -4.18 16.31
CA LEU A 215 -7.70 -4.84 15.04
C LEU A 215 -8.98 -5.34 14.36
N ASP A 216 -9.93 -5.88 15.13
CA ASP A 216 -11.23 -6.29 14.60
C ASP A 216 -12.04 -5.09 14.13
N LEU A 217 -12.02 -3.99 14.87
CA LEU A 217 -12.64 -2.73 14.46
C LEU A 217 -11.99 -2.18 13.17
N PHE A 218 -10.66 -2.16 13.10
CA PHE A 218 -9.91 -1.76 11.92
C PHE A 218 -10.26 -2.63 10.70
N ASN A 219 -10.27 -3.96 10.86
CA ASN A 219 -10.65 -4.89 9.81
C ASN A 219 -12.11 -4.73 9.38
N GLN A 220 -13.04 -4.44 10.30
CA GLN A 220 -14.43 -4.16 9.99
C GLN A 220 -14.59 -2.86 9.19
N THR A 221 -13.88 -1.81 9.57
CA THR A 221 -13.95 -0.50 8.89
C THR A 221 -13.41 -0.53 7.47
N ILE A 222 -12.38 -1.35 7.20
CA ILE A 222 -11.79 -1.48 5.85
C ILE A 222 -12.56 -2.50 4.97
N SER A 223 -13.33 -3.41 5.58
CA SER A 223 -14.09 -4.44 4.86
C SER A 223 -15.50 -3.99 4.42
N MET A 224 -15.90 -2.77 4.77
CA MET A 224 -17.14 -2.11 4.32
C MET A 224 -16.94 -1.40 2.98
#